data_3f113e257b07c88398c3bea4d943b5ec
#
_entry.id   3f113e257b07c88398c3bea4d943b5ec
#
_cell.length_a   1.000
_cell.length_b   1.000
_cell.length_c   1.000
_cell.angle_alpha   90.00
_cell.angle_beta   90.00
_cell.angle_gamma   90.00
#
_symmetry.space_group_name_H-M   'P 1'
#
loop_
_entity.id
_entity.type
_entity.pdbx_description
1 polymer ?
#
loop_
_entity_poly.entity_id
_entity_poly.type
_entity_poly.pdbx_seq_one_letter_code
_entity_poly.pdbx_strand_id
1 'polypeptide(L)'
;MNVEFPPKYVEVSVRPEAPTAGENVTLTCTSGSARPAASIEWWYNGTRLEGATEMVHEGGDNGGFETTSTLLYVIRPENHNGVVSCRASNPTRPNEPAHKDLRLSVSRKFIMFLYLNTNRS
;
A
#
# COMPACT_ATOMS: atom_id res chain seq x y z
N MET A 1 -5.45 20.56 25.83
CA MET A 1 -6.07 21.08 24.62
C MET A 1 -5.79 20.17 23.45
N ASN A 2 -6.84 19.76 22.75
CA ASN A 2 -6.70 18.85 21.63
C ASN A 2 -6.50 19.62 20.33
N VAL A 3 -5.28 19.52 19.79
CA VAL A 3 -4.97 20.14 18.51
C VAL A 3 -5.06 19.06 17.45
N GLU A 4 -5.88 19.29 16.43
CA GLU A 4 -6.01 18.37 15.30
C GLU A 4 -5.00 18.70 14.23
N PHE A 5 -4.43 17.68 13.60
CA PHE A 5 -3.49 17.86 12.51
C PHE A 5 -3.48 16.67 11.59
N PRO A 6 -3.18 16.89 10.30
CA PRO A 6 -3.14 15.81 9.32
C PRO A 6 -1.84 15.02 9.40
N PRO A 7 -1.79 13.82 8.81
CA PRO A 7 -0.54 13.08 8.73
C PRO A 7 0.46 13.82 7.85
N LYS A 8 1.72 13.83 8.28
CA LYS A 8 2.77 14.54 7.55
C LYS A 8 3.34 13.74 6.40
N TYR A 9 3.27 12.42 6.50
CA TYR A 9 3.83 11.57 5.46
C TYR A 9 3.10 10.25 5.43
N VAL A 10 3.28 9.56 4.32
CA VAL A 10 2.74 8.21 4.12
C VAL A 10 3.86 7.40 3.49
N GLU A 11 4.05 6.18 3.96
CA GLU A 11 5.02 5.25 3.40
C GLU A 11 4.32 3.98 2.99
N VAL A 12 4.70 3.43 1.84
CA VAL A 12 4.12 2.20 1.32
C VAL A 12 5.25 1.26 0.92
N SER A 13 5.04 -0.03 1.18
CA SER A 13 6.02 -1.04 0.82
C SER A 13 5.33 -2.32 0.38
N VAL A 14 6.06 -3.15 -0.35
CA VAL A 14 5.60 -4.46 -0.79
C VAL A 14 6.67 -5.49 -0.43
N ARG A 15 6.23 -6.62 0.06
CA ARG A 15 7.13 -7.73 0.39
C ARG A 15 6.58 -9.03 -0.14
N PRO A 16 7.37 -9.79 -0.90
CA PRO A 16 8.73 -9.48 -1.36
C PRO A 16 8.73 -8.31 -2.36
N GLU A 17 9.87 -7.63 -2.51
CA GLU A 17 9.95 -6.42 -3.32
C GLU A 17 9.78 -6.67 -4.82
N ALA A 18 10.22 -7.84 -5.28
CA ALA A 18 10.10 -8.21 -6.69
C ALA A 18 9.44 -9.59 -6.76
N PRO A 19 8.13 -9.66 -6.50
CA PRO A 19 7.44 -10.94 -6.43
C PRO A 19 7.31 -11.61 -7.80
N THR A 20 7.20 -12.92 -7.76
CA THR A 20 6.92 -13.72 -8.94
C THR A 20 5.40 -13.86 -9.06
N ALA A 21 4.90 -13.89 -10.30
CA ALA A 21 3.46 -14.06 -10.52
C ALA A 21 2.96 -15.32 -9.82
N GLY A 22 1.83 -15.21 -9.15
CA GLY A 22 1.25 -16.28 -8.36
C GLY A 22 1.55 -16.21 -6.88
N GLU A 23 2.54 -15.41 -6.49
CA GLU A 23 2.89 -15.28 -5.08
C GLU A 23 1.94 -14.33 -4.36
N ASN A 24 1.78 -14.58 -3.07
CA ASN A 24 1.10 -13.64 -2.18
C ASN A 24 2.10 -12.59 -1.73
N VAL A 25 1.72 -11.33 -1.84
CA VAL A 25 2.54 -10.24 -1.32
C VAL A 25 1.82 -9.56 -0.17
N THR A 26 2.59 -8.93 0.69
CA THR A 26 2.07 -8.12 1.77
C THR A 26 2.33 -6.66 1.42
N LEU A 27 1.26 -5.90 1.26
CA LEU A 27 1.34 -4.47 1.04
C LEU A 27 1.14 -3.80 2.39
N THR A 28 2.03 -2.90 2.75
CA THR A 28 1.97 -2.20 4.03
C THR A 28 2.04 -0.70 3.79
N CYS A 29 1.13 0.02 4.42
CA CYS A 29 1.09 1.47 4.36
C CYS A 29 1.08 2.01 5.78
N THR A 30 1.97 2.95 6.05
CA THR A 30 2.04 3.60 7.36
C THR A 30 1.84 5.08 7.18
N SER A 31 0.86 5.61 7.90
CA SER A 31 0.62 7.04 7.98
C SER A 31 1.38 7.58 9.18
N GLY A 32 2.07 8.69 8.99
CA GLY A 32 2.74 9.36 10.10
C GLY A 32 1.75 9.87 11.11
N SER A 33 2.26 10.43 12.17
CA SER A 33 1.45 10.91 13.28
C SER A 33 0.37 11.89 12.83
N ALA A 34 -0.86 11.65 13.26
CA ALA A 34 -2.02 12.50 12.94
C ALA A 34 -2.99 12.51 14.10
N ARG A 35 -3.77 13.56 14.19
CA ARG A 35 -4.82 13.67 15.20
C ARG A 35 -6.05 14.29 14.57
N PRO A 36 -7.18 13.58 14.54
CA PRO A 36 -7.35 12.19 14.93
C PRO A 36 -6.60 11.21 14.02
N ALA A 37 -6.58 9.95 14.39
CA ALA A 37 -5.89 8.93 13.61
C ALA A 37 -6.37 8.93 12.16
N ALA A 38 -5.43 8.73 11.22
CA ALA A 38 -5.78 8.70 9.82
C ALA A 38 -6.45 7.40 9.43
N SER A 39 -7.33 7.47 8.44
CA SER A 39 -7.89 6.30 7.77
C SER A 39 -7.12 6.06 6.50
N ILE A 40 -6.84 4.80 6.18
CA ILE A 40 -6.04 4.44 5.02
C ILE A 40 -6.90 3.73 4.00
N GLU A 41 -6.79 4.17 2.73
CA GLU A 41 -7.43 3.53 1.59
C GLU A 41 -6.35 3.05 0.63
N TRP A 42 -6.61 1.89 0.04
CA TRP A 42 -5.73 1.29 -0.96
C TRP A 42 -6.37 1.39 -2.34
N TRP A 43 -5.55 1.73 -3.34
CA TRP A 43 -6.01 1.84 -4.71
C TRP A 43 -5.02 1.15 -5.63
N TYR A 44 -5.53 0.52 -6.68
CA TYR A 44 -4.70 -0.09 -7.71
C TYR A 44 -5.16 0.41 -9.07
N ASN A 45 -4.28 1.12 -9.76
CA ASN A 45 -4.59 1.71 -11.08
C ASN A 45 -5.94 2.42 -11.10
N GLY A 46 -6.26 3.12 -10.02
CA GLY A 46 -7.50 3.87 -9.92
C GLY A 46 -8.70 3.11 -9.40
N THR A 47 -8.55 1.84 -9.07
CA THR A 47 -9.61 1.02 -8.50
C THR A 47 -9.34 0.75 -7.03
N ARG A 48 -10.35 0.97 -6.20
CA ARG A 48 -10.21 0.78 -4.76
C ARG A 48 -10.09 -0.70 -4.42
N LEU A 49 -9.14 -1.02 -3.55
CA LEU A 49 -8.94 -2.37 -3.05
C LEU A 49 -9.53 -2.48 -1.66
N GLU A 50 -10.19 -3.62 -1.39
CA GLU A 50 -10.82 -3.89 -0.10
C GLU A 50 -10.09 -5.00 0.63
N GLY A 51 -10.40 -5.16 1.92
CA GLY A 51 -9.90 -6.29 2.69
C GLY A 51 -8.65 -6.03 3.51
N ALA A 52 -8.19 -4.79 3.57
CA ALA A 52 -7.02 -4.47 4.38
C ALA A 52 -7.37 -4.46 5.87
N THR A 53 -6.38 -4.77 6.68
CA THR A 53 -6.49 -4.61 8.13
C THR A 53 -5.78 -3.33 8.54
N GLU A 54 -6.21 -2.75 9.66
CA GLU A 54 -5.71 -1.46 10.10
C GLU A 54 -5.40 -1.50 11.58
N MET A 55 -4.24 -0.98 11.94
CA MET A 55 -3.83 -0.86 13.34
C MET A 55 -3.46 0.57 13.64
N VAL A 56 -3.91 1.07 14.78
CA VAL A 56 -3.65 2.44 15.22
C VAL A 56 -2.92 2.37 16.55
N HIS A 57 -1.85 3.14 16.68
CA HIS A 57 -1.13 3.22 17.94
C HIS A 57 -0.63 4.64 18.15
N GLU A 58 -0.39 4.98 19.42
CA GLU A 58 0.18 6.28 19.73
C GLU A 58 1.59 6.33 19.17
N GLY A 59 1.91 7.45 18.54
CA GLY A 59 3.22 7.59 17.96
C GLY A 59 3.59 9.03 17.72
N GLY A 60 4.89 9.25 17.65
CA GLY A 60 5.40 10.56 17.38
C GLY A 60 5.51 11.45 18.60
N ASP A 61 6.22 12.53 18.44
CA ASP A 61 6.53 13.45 19.50
C ASP A 61 5.43 14.46 19.78
N ASN A 62 4.42 14.50 18.92
CA ASN A 62 3.38 15.52 18.97
C ASN A 62 2.06 15.01 19.53
N GLY A 63 2.05 13.80 20.09
CA GLY A 63 0.84 13.24 20.70
C GLY A 63 -0.20 12.76 19.73
N GLY A 64 0.19 12.48 18.50
CA GLY A 64 -0.74 11.96 17.50
C GLY A 64 -0.73 10.44 17.46
N PHE A 65 -1.37 9.91 16.41
CA PHE A 65 -1.51 8.47 16.21
C PHE A 65 -0.94 8.07 14.86
N GLU A 66 -0.22 6.96 14.85
CA GLU A 66 0.23 6.35 13.60
C GLU A 66 -0.75 5.26 13.22
N THR A 67 -1.04 5.16 11.94
CA THR A 67 -1.93 4.13 11.41
C THR A 67 -1.15 3.26 10.44
N THR A 68 -1.22 1.95 10.62
CA THR A 68 -0.58 1.00 9.72
C THR A 68 -1.65 0.10 9.12
N SER A 69 -1.70 0.04 7.79
CA SER A 69 -2.64 -0.80 7.07
C SER A 69 -1.88 -1.88 6.33
N THR A 70 -2.41 -3.10 6.38
CA THR A 70 -1.78 -4.25 5.72
C THR A 70 -2.80 -4.91 4.81
N LEU A 71 -2.39 -5.15 3.57
CA LEU A 71 -3.25 -5.78 2.57
C LEU A 71 -2.51 -6.94 1.93
N LEU A 72 -3.13 -8.12 1.95
CA LEU A 72 -2.59 -9.29 1.26
C LEU A 72 -3.12 -9.29 -0.17
N TYR A 73 -2.23 -9.52 -1.11
CA TYR A 73 -2.59 -9.43 -2.52
C TYR A 73 -1.88 -10.53 -3.30
N VAL A 74 -2.60 -11.17 -4.22
CA VAL A 74 -2.01 -12.19 -5.09
C VAL A 74 -1.51 -11.52 -6.36
N ILE A 75 -0.21 -11.65 -6.62
CA ILE A 75 0.40 -11.00 -7.78
C ILE A 75 0.10 -11.79 -9.05
N ARG A 76 -0.23 -11.06 -10.11
CA ARG A 76 -0.49 -11.62 -11.43
C ARG A 76 0.49 -11.01 -12.43
N PRO A 77 0.75 -11.69 -13.57
CA PRO A 77 1.67 -11.14 -14.56
C PRO A 77 1.29 -9.72 -15.03
N GLU A 78 -0.01 -9.48 -15.17
CA GLU A 78 -0.49 -8.16 -15.62
C GLU A 78 -0.29 -7.06 -14.60
N ASN A 79 0.09 -7.40 -13.37
CA ASN A 79 0.39 -6.38 -12.35
C ASN A 79 1.74 -5.71 -12.54
N HIS A 80 2.57 -6.22 -13.44
CA HIS A 80 3.86 -5.59 -13.71
C HIS A 80 3.65 -4.15 -14.18
N ASN A 81 4.38 -3.22 -13.55
CA ASN A 81 4.26 -1.78 -13.78
C ASN A 81 2.94 -1.16 -13.30
N GLY A 82 2.07 -1.95 -12.68
CA GLY A 82 0.88 -1.39 -12.06
C GLY A 82 1.23 -0.53 -10.87
N VAL A 83 0.37 0.43 -10.55
CA VAL A 83 0.61 1.38 -9.46
C VAL A 83 -0.36 1.13 -8.33
N VAL A 84 0.21 0.81 -7.16
CA VAL A 84 -0.55 0.72 -5.92
C VAL A 84 -0.44 2.08 -5.22
N SER A 85 -1.55 2.63 -4.83
CA SER A 85 -1.58 3.90 -4.11
C SER A 85 -2.16 3.70 -2.72
N CYS A 86 -1.56 4.34 -1.75
CA CYS A 86 -2.06 4.38 -0.39
C CYS A 86 -2.44 5.83 -0.07
N ARG A 87 -3.65 6.04 0.41
CA ARG A 87 -4.15 7.35 0.78
C ARG A 87 -4.52 7.37 2.24
N ALA A 88 -3.98 8.32 2.98
CA ALA A 88 -4.25 8.50 4.39
C ALA A 88 -4.93 9.85 4.61
N SER A 89 -6.08 9.84 5.24
CA SER A 89 -6.84 11.07 5.45
C SER A 89 -7.41 11.12 6.87
N ASN A 90 -7.63 12.32 7.33
CA ASN A 90 -8.40 12.57 8.54
C ASN A 90 -9.24 13.84 8.32
N PRO A 91 -10.14 14.20 9.27
CA PRO A 91 -11.05 15.33 9.03
C PRO A 91 -10.38 16.68 8.81
N THR A 92 -9.10 16.84 9.15
CA THR A 92 -8.44 18.15 8.97
C THR A 92 -8.20 18.47 7.50
N ARG A 93 -8.08 17.43 6.65
CA ARG A 93 -7.89 17.62 5.20
C ARG A 93 -8.70 16.59 4.42
N PRO A 94 -10.02 16.73 4.42
CA PRO A 94 -10.86 15.70 3.79
C PRO A 94 -10.72 15.63 2.28
N ASN A 95 -10.33 16.72 1.62
CA ASN A 95 -10.23 16.76 0.16
C ASN A 95 -8.81 16.60 -0.36
N GLU A 96 -7.85 16.53 0.53
CA GLU A 96 -6.44 16.41 0.15
C GLU A 96 -5.74 15.37 1.01
N PRO A 97 -6.06 14.09 0.84
CA PRO A 97 -5.38 13.06 1.62
C PRO A 97 -3.91 12.97 1.26
N ALA A 98 -3.08 12.70 2.26
CA ALA A 98 -1.69 12.37 1.99
C ALA A 98 -1.66 11.04 1.25
N HIS A 99 -0.79 10.91 0.24
CA HIS A 99 -0.77 9.67 -0.52
C HIS A 99 0.66 9.33 -0.95
N LYS A 100 0.85 8.07 -1.28
CA LYS A 100 2.10 7.57 -1.81
C LYS A 100 1.80 6.48 -2.81
N ASP A 101 2.51 6.50 -3.93
CA ASP A 101 2.36 5.51 -4.98
C ASP A 101 3.55 4.56 -4.97
N LEU A 102 3.28 3.30 -5.30
CA LEU A 102 4.30 2.28 -5.44
C LEU A 102 4.07 1.54 -6.75
N ARG A 103 5.08 1.54 -7.62
CA ARG A 103 4.99 0.79 -8.87
C ARG A 103 5.46 -0.63 -8.61
N LEU A 104 4.61 -1.58 -8.98
CA LEU A 104 4.92 -3.00 -8.78
C LEU A 104 5.89 -3.49 -9.84
N SER A 105 6.83 -4.31 -9.41
CA SER A 105 7.76 -4.95 -10.32
C SER A 105 7.60 -6.47 -10.16
N VAL A 106 6.99 -7.10 -11.16
CA VAL A 106 6.75 -8.53 -11.12
C VAL A 106 7.90 -9.24 -11.83
N SER A 107 8.45 -10.26 -11.15
CA SER A 107 9.58 -11.00 -11.68
C SER A 107 9.19 -11.74 -12.97
N ARG A 108 10.06 -11.67 -13.96
CA ARG A 108 9.84 -12.34 -15.23
C ARG A 108 10.23 -13.81 -15.21
N LYS A 109 10.86 -14.26 -14.14
CA LYS A 109 11.33 -15.63 -14.05
C LYS A 109 10.22 -16.64 -14.32
N PHE A 110 9.08 -16.46 -13.64
CA PHE A 110 7.95 -17.36 -13.82
C PHE A 110 7.41 -17.28 -15.25
N ILE A 111 7.30 -16.08 -15.78
CA ILE A 111 6.77 -15.86 -17.13
C ILE A 111 7.70 -16.48 -18.17
N MET A 112 9.00 -16.30 -18.00
CA MET A 112 9.98 -16.89 -18.92
C MET A 112 9.94 -18.41 -18.88
N PHE A 113 9.78 -18.97 -17.68
CA PHE A 113 9.69 -20.43 -17.54
C PHE A 113 8.49 -20.98 -18.32
N LEU A 114 7.34 -20.36 -18.17
CA LEU A 114 6.15 -20.79 -18.90
C LEU A 114 6.32 -20.65 -20.40
N TYR A 115 6.94 -19.59 -20.84
CA TYR A 115 7.21 -19.37 -22.26
C TYR A 115 8.09 -20.46 -22.83
N LEU A 116 9.16 -20.80 -22.13
CA LEU A 116 10.09 -21.83 -22.58
C LEU A 116 9.42 -23.20 -22.63
N ASN A 117 8.59 -23.50 -21.63
CA ASN A 117 7.87 -24.77 -21.62
C ASN A 117 6.87 -24.87 -22.77
N THR A 118 6.20 -23.77 -23.07
CA THR A 118 5.23 -23.73 -24.17
C THR A 118 5.87 -23.97 -25.52
N ASN A 119 7.10 -23.45 -25.70
CA ASN A 119 7.81 -23.59 -26.96
C ASN A 119 8.53 -24.92 -27.12
N ARG A 120 8.47 -25.75 -26.14
CA ARG A 120 9.06 -27.07 -26.20
C ARG A 120 8.02 -28.11 -26.61
N SER A 121 7.61 -28.09 -27.73
CA SER A 121 6.63 -29.10 -28.16
C SER A 121 7.30 -30.24 -28.87
#